data_938a15c9ad5066bdea77c2a0c27020dc
#
_entry.id   938a15c9ad5066bdea77c2a0c27020dc
#
_cell.length_a   1.000
_cell.length_b   1.000
_cell.length_c   1.000
_cell.angle_alpha   90.00
_cell.angle_beta   90.00
_cell.angle_gamma   90.00
#
_symmetry.space_group_name_H-M   'P 1'
#
loop_
_entity.id
_entity.type
_entity.pdbx_description
1 polymer ?
#
loop_
_entity_poly.entity_id
_entity_poly.type
_entity_poly.pdbx_seq_one_letter_code
_entity_poly.pdbx_strand_id
1 'polypeptide(L)'
;MKRLNDLYPGIGTDFVIRNIRCNSSEVEKDDLFVCTIDSKLDRHNCIEEAIRNGASTIIVSRDIVDPRVAIIKVPDTNREFPYLCQKFYDFPDKKLKMIGVVGTDGKTSTGSIIQSLLGISKTGFIGTMGRSCAAFNDNKATRNIDAARLYDGLEEFVKFGCGYAVVESSNSDIASLNLVALNYDMLVFTNLANEYLDDNEEFVEYFNIMSNLFRQVKEDGWCVLNGDDPYFESVKSVCRGNIVTYGRGEDATLQIVDYSINNSKTLIKFKYNNEEFDVLSPLLGEFNIYNLAAAILCVLTIGYRKEEFLNKISDLVIPGRMEMLKTDANYYVMVDYAHTINSIVKLVNFVHTLGVNNIIIVLGAVMDKDSSMLASIGSCVCEMANNVIFTYDDPNDMAMVNSVNIMYDAIKDKYNNMMIVPDRKLAIRSAIEMAKDRDIVLLLGKGREVYQKLEFNDVDVAYQEIVNRKIKEENS
;
A
#
# COMPACT_ATOMS: atom_id res chain seq x y z
N MET A 1 -24.45 13.20 6.58
CA MET A 1 -25.07 13.37 7.93
C MET A 1 -26.22 12.38 8.09
N LYS A 2 -26.33 11.76 9.25
CA LYS A 2 -27.44 10.83 9.57
C LYS A 2 -27.97 11.08 10.98
N ARG A 3 -29.22 10.69 11.25
CA ARG A 3 -29.75 10.69 12.62
C ARG A 3 -29.24 9.49 13.38
N LEU A 4 -28.99 9.64 14.68
CA LEU A 4 -28.53 8.54 15.53
C LEU A 4 -29.51 7.36 15.51
N ASN A 5 -30.84 7.63 15.49
CA ASN A 5 -31.86 6.60 15.38
C ASN A 5 -31.83 5.81 14.05
N ASP A 6 -31.29 6.39 12.96
CA ASP A 6 -31.06 5.66 11.70
C ASP A 6 -29.93 4.65 11.86
N LEU A 7 -28.95 4.93 12.72
CA LEU A 7 -27.81 4.07 13.01
C LEU A 7 -28.14 3.03 14.08
N TYR A 8 -28.77 3.47 15.16
CA TYR A 8 -29.18 2.66 16.30
C TYR A 8 -30.66 2.90 16.66
N PRO A 9 -31.60 2.12 16.07
CA PRO A 9 -33.02 2.30 16.34
C PRO A 9 -33.38 2.08 17.81
N GLY A 10 -34.23 2.94 18.37
CA GLY A 10 -34.75 2.82 19.74
C GLY A 10 -33.90 3.49 20.81
N ILE A 11 -32.89 4.25 20.45
CA ILE A 11 -32.16 5.09 21.40
C ILE A 11 -33.01 6.33 21.70
N GLY A 12 -33.23 6.63 23.01
CA GLY A 12 -34.13 7.69 23.47
C GLY A 12 -33.73 9.12 23.10
N THR A 13 -32.57 9.30 22.48
CA THR A 13 -32.02 10.60 22.02
C THR A 13 -31.75 10.54 20.53
N ASP A 14 -32.15 11.56 19.77
CA ASP A 14 -32.00 11.60 18.32
C ASP A 14 -31.10 12.77 17.88
N PHE A 15 -29.78 12.57 17.97
CA PHE A 15 -28.80 13.54 17.50
C PHE A 15 -28.55 13.39 16.01
N VAL A 16 -28.15 14.50 15.35
CA VAL A 16 -27.60 14.48 14.01
C VAL A 16 -26.11 14.18 14.09
N ILE A 17 -25.68 13.08 13.51
CA ILE A 17 -24.28 12.69 13.42
C ILE A 17 -23.70 13.23 12.11
N ARG A 18 -22.61 13.99 12.20
CA ARG A 18 -21.95 14.59 11.02
C ARG A 18 -20.94 13.63 10.41
N ASN A 19 -20.09 13.03 11.22
CA ASN A 19 -19.11 12.03 10.80
C ASN A 19 -18.95 10.94 11.87
N ILE A 20 -18.27 9.87 11.50
CA ILE A 20 -17.81 8.84 12.41
C ILE A 20 -16.29 8.90 12.49
N ARG A 21 -15.73 8.89 13.71
CA ARG A 21 -14.29 8.97 13.96
C ARG A 21 -13.85 7.92 14.97
N CYS A 22 -12.61 7.43 14.81
CA CYS A 22 -11.92 6.64 15.83
C CYS A 22 -10.65 7.34 16.35
N ASN A 23 -10.24 8.47 15.74
CA ASN A 23 -9.16 9.31 16.24
C ASN A 23 -9.75 10.54 16.95
N SER A 24 -9.49 10.68 18.27
CA SER A 24 -10.01 11.78 19.08
C SER A 24 -9.57 13.16 18.64
N SER A 25 -8.36 13.29 18.07
CA SER A 25 -7.85 14.55 17.55
C SER A 25 -8.54 15.06 16.26
N GLU A 26 -9.25 14.15 15.56
CA GLU A 26 -9.99 14.47 14.33
C GLU A 26 -11.49 14.68 14.58
N VAL A 27 -11.93 14.51 15.85
CA VAL A 27 -13.33 14.70 16.23
C VAL A 27 -13.68 16.18 16.14
N GLU A 28 -14.81 16.45 15.51
CA GLU A 28 -15.44 17.75 15.43
C GLU A 28 -16.84 17.74 16.07
N LYS A 29 -17.47 18.93 16.13
CA LYS A 29 -18.80 19.08 16.69
C LYS A 29 -19.83 18.18 15.99
N ASP A 30 -20.64 17.48 16.79
CA ASP A 30 -21.70 16.56 16.36
C ASP A 30 -21.18 15.27 15.70
N ASP A 31 -19.90 14.94 15.86
CA ASP A 31 -19.35 13.65 15.43
C ASP A 31 -19.71 12.51 16.41
N LEU A 32 -19.67 11.29 15.89
CA LEU A 32 -19.74 10.05 16.65
C LEU A 32 -18.32 9.47 16.79
N PHE A 33 -17.87 9.26 18.02
CA PHE A 33 -16.55 8.70 18.32
C PHE A 33 -16.66 7.22 18.67
N VAL A 34 -15.84 6.35 18.08
CA VAL A 34 -15.78 4.92 18.37
C VAL A 34 -14.49 4.58 19.10
N CYS A 35 -14.60 4.03 20.31
CA CYS A 35 -13.47 3.64 21.14
C CYS A 35 -12.88 2.29 20.69
N THR A 36 -12.20 2.27 19.52
CA THR A 36 -11.50 1.07 19.05
C THR A 36 -10.25 0.81 19.89
N ILE A 37 -9.79 -0.45 19.87
CA ILE A 37 -8.62 -0.91 20.61
C ILE A 37 -7.64 -1.52 19.62
N ASP A 38 -6.39 -1.11 19.67
CA ASP A 38 -5.28 -1.75 18.97
C ASP A 38 -4.13 -2.08 19.92
N SER A 39 -3.06 -2.68 19.42
CA SER A 39 -1.92 -3.11 20.26
C SER A 39 -1.20 -1.95 20.98
N LYS A 40 -1.37 -0.73 20.52
CA LYS A 40 -0.67 0.46 21.05
C LYS A 40 -1.59 1.36 21.87
N LEU A 41 -2.88 1.41 21.54
CA LEU A 41 -3.81 2.39 22.08
C LEU A 41 -5.19 1.79 22.32
N ASP A 42 -5.68 1.94 23.56
CA ASP A 42 -7.08 1.77 23.91
C ASP A 42 -7.77 3.14 23.89
N ARG A 43 -8.60 3.37 22.87
CA ARG A 43 -9.23 4.69 22.65
C ARG A 43 -10.35 5.01 23.62
N HIS A 44 -10.71 4.11 24.51
CA HIS A 44 -11.52 4.46 25.69
C HIS A 44 -10.80 5.49 26.58
N ASN A 45 -9.47 5.54 26.56
CA ASN A 45 -8.67 6.55 27.26
C ASN A 45 -8.73 7.94 26.60
N CYS A 46 -9.26 8.04 25.36
CA CYS A 46 -9.38 9.29 24.61
C CYS A 46 -10.78 9.93 24.69
N ILE A 47 -11.70 9.37 25.49
CA ILE A 47 -13.09 9.83 25.58
C ILE A 47 -13.17 11.31 25.97
N GLU A 48 -12.40 11.74 26.97
CA GLU A 48 -12.44 13.14 27.44
C GLU A 48 -11.97 14.12 26.36
N GLU A 49 -10.99 13.71 25.56
CA GLU A 49 -10.53 14.51 24.41
C GLU A 49 -11.62 14.59 23.33
N ALA A 50 -12.23 13.44 22.98
CA ALA A 50 -13.31 13.39 22.00
C ALA A 50 -14.51 14.27 22.40
N ILE A 51 -14.92 14.25 23.67
CA ILE A 51 -15.99 15.11 24.20
C ILE A 51 -15.61 16.59 24.09
N ARG A 52 -14.38 16.95 24.47
CA ARG A 52 -13.87 18.32 24.39
C ARG A 52 -13.85 18.83 22.96
N ASN A 53 -13.54 17.96 22.01
CA ASN A 53 -13.51 18.29 20.57
C ASN A 53 -14.92 18.33 19.95
N GLY A 54 -15.96 17.85 20.65
CA GLY A 54 -17.35 18.03 20.25
C GLY A 54 -18.12 16.77 19.87
N ALA A 55 -17.63 15.57 20.26
CA ALA A 55 -18.38 14.34 20.08
C ALA A 55 -19.75 14.45 20.76
N SER A 56 -20.82 14.12 20.03
CA SER A 56 -22.19 14.05 20.55
C SER A 56 -22.57 12.65 21.02
N THR A 57 -21.90 11.63 20.48
CA THR A 57 -22.15 10.21 20.76
C THR A 57 -20.83 9.45 20.83
N ILE A 58 -20.73 8.49 21.76
CA ILE A 58 -19.55 7.65 21.92
C ILE A 58 -19.94 6.19 21.96
N ILE A 59 -19.27 5.35 21.16
CA ILE A 59 -19.45 3.89 21.17
C ILE A 59 -18.34 3.27 22.02
N VAL A 60 -18.73 2.46 22.98
CA VAL A 60 -17.83 1.84 23.96
C VAL A 60 -18.06 0.33 24.08
N SER A 61 -17.06 -0.43 24.54
CA SER A 61 -17.19 -1.87 24.85
C SER A 61 -17.29 -2.17 26.35
N ARG A 62 -17.24 -1.16 27.20
CA ARG A 62 -17.30 -1.30 28.68
C ARG A 62 -18.35 -0.36 29.28
N ASP A 63 -18.65 -0.57 30.58
CA ASP A 63 -19.61 0.27 31.28
C ASP A 63 -19.02 1.65 31.57
N ILE A 64 -19.48 2.64 30.82
CA ILE A 64 -19.09 4.05 30.91
C ILE A 64 -20.39 4.87 30.90
N VAL A 65 -20.47 5.84 31.78
CA VAL A 65 -21.60 6.79 31.87
C VAL A 65 -21.04 8.20 31.89
N ASP A 66 -21.47 9.03 30.93
CA ASP A 66 -21.14 10.45 30.90
C ASP A 66 -22.40 11.25 30.52
N PRO A 67 -22.87 12.20 31.36
CA PRO A 67 -24.10 12.93 31.09
C PRO A 67 -23.97 13.98 29.96
N ARG A 68 -22.77 14.24 29.47
CA ARG A 68 -22.49 15.26 28.43
C ARG A 68 -22.77 14.73 27.03
N VAL A 69 -22.76 13.41 26.83
CA VAL A 69 -22.86 12.75 25.52
C VAL A 69 -23.74 11.50 25.58
N ALA A 70 -24.23 11.07 24.43
CA ALA A 70 -24.87 9.75 24.35
C ALA A 70 -23.81 8.65 24.36
N ILE A 71 -23.95 7.68 25.27
CA ILE A 71 -23.07 6.50 25.34
C ILE A 71 -23.83 5.29 24.83
N ILE A 72 -23.24 4.58 23.86
CA ILE A 72 -23.77 3.33 23.33
C ILE A 72 -22.76 2.22 23.61
N LYS A 73 -23.17 1.23 24.38
CA LYS A 73 -22.34 0.08 24.67
C LYS A 73 -22.59 -1.04 23.65
N VAL A 74 -21.50 -1.55 23.08
CA VAL A 74 -21.49 -2.69 22.14
C VAL A 74 -20.55 -3.77 22.66
N PRO A 75 -20.70 -5.05 22.26
CA PRO A 75 -19.81 -6.12 22.71
C PRO A 75 -18.35 -5.94 22.28
N ASP A 76 -18.14 -5.43 21.06
CA ASP A 76 -16.82 -5.26 20.43
C ASP A 76 -16.83 -4.04 19.52
N THR A 77 -16.11 -2.99 19.91
CA THR A 77 -16.04 -1.73 19.18
C THR A 77 -15.25 -1.84 17.88
N ASN A 78 -14.24 -2.70 17.81
CA ASN A 78 -13.47 -2.91 16.59
C ASN A 78 -14.33 -3.57 15.50
N ARG A 79 -15.14 -4.54 15.89
CA ARG A 79 -16.06 -5.21 14.97
C ARG A 79 -17.25 -4.33 14.59
N GLU A 80 -17.79 -3.56 15.51
CA GLU A 80 -18.92 -2.65 15.28
C GLU A 80 -18.56 -1.51 14.31
N PHE A 81 -17.37 -0.97 14.43
CA PHE A 81 -16.93 0.22 13.71
C PHE A 81 -17.10 0.13 12.18
N PRO A 82 -16.62 -0.91 11.47
CA PRO A 82 -16.81 -1.01 10.02
C PRO A 82 -18.28 -1.15 9.59
N TYR A 83 -19.09 -1.90 10.33
CA TYR A 83 -20.53 -2.04 10.03
C TYR A 83 -21.28 -0.73 10.25
N LEU A 84 -20.89 0.03 11.28
CA LEU A 84 -21.43 1.36 11.53
C LEU A 84 -21.08 2.32 10.41
N CYS A 85 -19.81 2.32 9.95
CA CYS A 85 -19.37 3.13 8.81
C CYS A 85 -20.12 2.74 7.53
N GLN A 86 -20.23 1.44 7.23
CA GLN A 86 -20.99 0.93 6.08
C GLN A 86 -22.43 1.49 6.07
N LYS A 87 -23.11 1.46 7.21
CA LYS A 87 -24.48 1.98 7.36
C LYS A 87 -24.52 3.50 7.27
N PHE A 88 -23.56 4.20 7.85
CA PHE A 88 -23.49 5.67 7.82
C PHE A 88 -23.32 6.20 6.39
N TYR A 89 -22.54 5.53 5.56
CA TYR A 89 -22.29 5.92 4.17
C TYR A 89 -23.26 5.27 3.14
N ASP A 90 -24.41 4.71 3.58
CA ASP A 90 -25.43 4.12 2.71
C ASP A 90 -24.94 2.95 1.86
N PHE A 91 -24.11 2.06 2.46
CA PHE A 91 -23.65 0.81 1.85
C PHE A 91 -22.99 1.02 0.48
N PRO A 92 -21.95 1.88 0.36
CA PRO A 92 -21.33 2.17 -0.93
C PRO A 92 -20.66 0.95 -1.57
N ASP A 93 -20.16 0.02 -0.76
CA ASP A 93 -19.59 -1.26 -1.17
C ASP A 93 -20.58 -2.15 -1.94
N LYS A 94 -21.90 -2.01 -1.68
CA LYS A 94 -22.95 -2.72 -2.41
C LYS A 94 -23.29 -2.10 -3.77
N LYS A 95 -22.84 -0.88 -4.01
CA LYS A 95 -23.05 -0.13 -5.25
C LYS A 95 -21.85 -0.24 -6.20
N LEU A 96 -20.76 -0.82 -5.74
CA LEU A 96 -19.48 -0.99 -6.44
C LEU A 96 -19.17 -2.48 -6.60
N LYS A 97 -18.46 -2.85 -7.66
CA LYS A 97 -17.80 -4.14 -7.75
C LYS A 97 -16.49 -4.07 -6.95
N MET A 98 -16.44 -4.81 -5.84
CA MET A 98 -15.35 -4.76 -4.89
C MET A 98 -14.22 -5.71 -5.29
N ILE A 99 -13.01 -5.18 -5.51
CA ILE A 99 -11.81 -5.95 -5.84
C ILE A 99 -10.80 -5.74 -4.71
N GLY A 100 -10.49 -6.79 -3.96
CA GLY A 100 -9.44 -6.76 -2.94
C GLY A 100 -8.10 -7.22 -3.53
N VAL A 101 -6.99 -6.65 -3.07
CA VAL A 101 -5.64 -7.12 -3.40
C VAL A 101 -4.90 -7.41 -2.11
N VAL A 102 -4.46 -8.65 -1.92
CA VAL A 102 -3.82 -9.15 -0.70
C VAL A 102 -2.52 -9.89 -1.01
N GLY A 103 -1.60 -9.91 -0.05
CA GLY A 103 -0.30 -10.58 -0.12
C GLY A 103 0.79 -9.76 0.58
N THR A 104 2.02 -10.23 0.55
CA THR A 104 3.16 -9.52 1.15
C THR A 104 3.61 -8.37 0.26
N ASP A 105 4.02 -8.66 -0.95
CA ASP A 105 4.54 -7.69 -1.93
C ASP A 105 3.60 -7.52 -3.12
N GLY A 106 3.75 -6.39 -3.85
CA GLY A 106 3.05 -6.16 -5.13
C GLY A 106 1.60 -5.71 -5.03
N LYS A 107 1.00 -5.59 -3.85
CA LYS A 107 -0.40 -5.16 -3.66
C LYS A 107 -0.71 -3.83 -4.35
N THR A 108 0.03 -2.79 -4.02
CA THR A 108 -0.14 -1.45 -4.59
C THR A 108 0.04 -1.46 -6.10
N SER A 109 1.09 -2.14 -6.58
CA SER A 109 1.39 -2.25 -8.01
C SER A 109 0.25 -2.95 -8.75
N THR A 110 -0.17 -4.12 -8.28
CA THR A 110 -1.27 -4.89 -8.88
C THR A 110 -2.57 -4.08 -8.88
N GLY A 111 -2.92 -3.45 -7.75
CA GLY A 111 -4.13 -2.64 -7.63
C GLY A 111 -4.12 -1.43 -8.56
N SER A 112 -2.99 -0.73 -8.68
CA SER A 112 -2.83 0.41 -9.61
C SER A 112 -2.92 -0.03 -11.07
N ILE A 113 -2.36 -1.19 -11.41
CA ILE A 113 -2.48 -1.76 -12.76
C ILE A 113 -3.95 -2.11 -13.05
N ILE A 114 -4.66 -2.78 -12.13
CA ILE A 114 -6.09 -3.09 -12.28
C ILE A 114 -6.89 -1.80 -12.53
N GLN A 115 -6.68 -0.75 -11.70
CA GLN A 115 -7.33 0.54 -11.89
C GLN A 115 -7.08 1.12 -13.29
N SER A 116 -5.84 1.07 -13.75
CA SER A 116 -5.45 1.59 -15.06
C SER A 116 -6.10 0.80 -16.21
N LEU A 117 -6.09 -0.54 -16.14
CA LEU A 117 -6.67 -1.40 -17.17
C LEU A 117 -8.20 -1.27 -17.25
N LEU A 118 -8.91 -1.23 -16.12
CA LEU A 118 -10.35 -0.98 -16.07
C LEU A 118 -10.68 0.46 -16.47
N GLY A 119 -9.77 1.39 -16.23
CA GLY A 119 -9.89 2.82 -16.48
C GLY A 119 -10.19 3.62 -15.23
N ILE A 120 -9.37 4.63 -14.97
CA ILE A 120 -9.42 5.50 -13.79
C ILE A 120 -10.73 6.29 -13.64
N SER A 121 -11.47 6.50 -14.74
CA SER A 121 -12.80 7.12 -14.71
C SER A 121 -13.91 6.19 -14.23
N LYS A 122 -13.66 4.88 -14.22
CA LYS A 122 -14.64 3.85 -13.83
C LYS A 122 -14.26 3.16 -12.52
N THR A 123 -13.04 3.40 -12.01
CA THR A 123 -12.45 2.60 -10.94
C THR A 123 -11.81 3.49 -9.90
N GLY A 124 -12.27 3.38 -8.66
CA GLY A 124 -11.59 3.93 -7.50
C GLY A 124 -10.50 2.99 -6.99
N PHE A 125 -9.42 3.57 -6.45
CA PHE A 125 -8.35 2.85 -5.77
C PHE A 125 -8.19 3.37 -4.34
N ILE A 126 -8.06 2.48 -3.38
CA ILE A 126 -7.76 2.78 -1.98
C ILE A 126 -6.57 1.91 -1.54
N GLY A 127 -5.51 2.53 -1.05
CA GLY A 127 -4.31 1.82 -0.59
C GLY A 127 -3.26 2.75 0.02
N THR A 128 -2.04 2.26 0.11
CA THR A 128 -0.90 3.01 0.69
C THR A 128 -0.62 4.35 -0.01
N MET A 129 -0.99 4.49 -1.26
CA MET A 129 -0.88 5.77 -2.00
C MET A 129 -2.05 6.73 -1.76
N GLY A 130 -2.96 6.41 -0.85
CA GLY A 130 -4.16 7.20 -0.60
C GLY A 130 -5.39 6.66 -1.33
N ARG A 131 -6.31 7.56 -1.69
CA ARG A 131 -7.59 7.26 -2.33
C ARG A 131 -7.71 8.04 -3.63
N SER A 132 -7.98 7.38 -4.75
CA SER A 132 -8.00 8.04 -6.05
C SER A 132 -9.01 7.47 -7.02
N CYS A 133 -9.56 8.35 -7.86
CA CYS A 133 -10.21 8.04 -9.13
C CYS A 133 -9.98 9.24 -10.07
N ALA A 134 -10.52 9.25 -11.29
CA ALA A 134 -10.28 10.36 -12.23
C ALA A 134 -10.67 11.76 -11.72
N ALA A 135 -11.71 11.84 -10.88
CA ALA A 135 -12.26 13.09 -10.37
C ALA A 135 -11.85 13.41 -8.92
N PHE A 136 -11.16 12.50 -8.25
CA PHE A 136 -10.81 12.62 -6.84
C PHE A 136 -9.43 12.01 -6.58
N ASN A 137 -8.59 12.76 -5.88
CA ASN A 137 -7.27 12.30 -5.48
C ASN A 137 -6.93 12.82 -4.07
N ASP A 138 -6.90 11.92 -3.10
CA ASP A 138 -6.43 12.18 -1.73
C ASP A 138 -5.14 11.42 -1.50
N ASN A 139 -4.02 12.08 -1.75
CA ASN A 139 -2.66 11.54 -1.61
C ASN A 139 -2.20 11.39 -0.15
N LYS A 140 -3.08 11.61 0.82
CA LYS A 140 -2.72 11.32 2.22
C LYS A 140 -2.51 9.83 2.36
N ALA A 141 -1.27 9.43 2.20
CA ALA A 141 -0.85 8.06 2.39
C ALA A 141 -1.33 7.55 3.76
N THR A 142 -1.97 6.41 3.76
CA THR A 142 -2.38 5.74 4.98
C THR A 142 -1.83 4.33 4.97
N ARG A 143 -0.80 4.10 5.78
CA ARG A 143 -0.28 2.74 6.00
C ARG A 143 -1.34 1.81 6.57
N ASN A 144 -2.27 2.37 7.35
CA ASN A 144 -3.42 1.66 7.90
C ASN A 144 -4.66 2.50 7.60
N ILE A 145 -5.59 1.96 6.86
CA ILE A 145 -6.85 2.63 6.59
C ILE A 145 -7.86 2.22 7.67
N ASP A 146 -8.39 3.20 8.41
CA ASP A 146 -9.53 2.95 9.27
C ASP A 146 -10.83 2.84 8.45
N ALA A 147 -11.84 2.21 9.06
CA ALA A 147 -13.11 1.96 8.37
C ALA A 147 -13.84 3.25 7.97
N ALA A 148 -13.73 4.35 8.72
CA ALA A 148 -14.39 5.61 8.36
C ALA A 148 -13.80 6.19 7.08
N ARG A 149 -12.47 6.23 6.95
CA ARG A 149 -11.79 6.68 5.73
C ARG A 149 -12.03 5.74 4.54
N LEU A 150 -12.11 4.43 4.79
CA LEU A 150 -12.45 3.46 3.77
C LEU A 150 -13.83 3.73 3.17
N TYR A 151 -14.86 3.79 4.01
CA TYR A 151 -16.24 3.97 3.56
C TYR A 151 -16.52 5.37 3.01
N ASP A 152 -15.86 6.42 3.53
CA ASP A 152 -15.86 7.76 2.95
C ASP A 152 -15.29 7.73 1.51
N GLY A 153 -14.18 7.06 1.29
CA GLY A 153 -13.61 6.89 -0.05
C GLY A 153 -14.51 6.11 -1.01
N LEU A 154 -15.14 5.03 -0.53
CA LEU A 154 -16.10 4.27 -1.33
C LEU A 154 -17.33 5.10 -1.69
N GLU A 155 -17.84 5.94 -0.77
CA GLU A 155 -18.94 6.86 -1.04
C GLU A 155 -18.55 7.88 -2.13
N GLU A 156 -17.35 8.46 -2.04
CA GLU A 156 -16.84 9.38 -3.07
C GLU A 156 -16.76 8.69 -4.44
N PHE A 157 -16.29 7.45 -4.51
CA PHE A 157 -16.27 6.71 -5.78
C PHE A 157 -17.65 6.53 -6.37
N VAL A 158 -18.65 6.22 -5.54
CA VAL A 158 -20.05 6.14 -5.99
C VAL A 158 -20.54 7.50 -6.49
N LYS A 159 -20.27 8.58 -5.78
CA LYS A 159 -20.64 9.96 -6.19
C LYS A 159 -20.02 10.36 -7.53
N PHE A 160 -18.78 9.93 -7.79
CA PHE A 160 -18.08 10.19 -9.06
C PHE A 160 -18.42 9.19 -10.16
N GLY A 161 -19.36 8.26 -9.93
CA GLY A 161 -19.85 7.34 -10.96
C GLY A 161 -18.93 6.15 -11.25
N CYS A 162 -18.02 5.80 -10.34
CA CYS A 162 -17.23 4.59 -10.46
C CYS A 162 -18.14 3.36 -10.38
N GLY A 163 -17.80 2.33 -11.14
CA GLY A 163 -18.45 1.01 -11.07
C GLY A 163 -17.62 -0.02 -10.30
N TYR A 164 -16.35 0.27 -10.07
CA TYR A 164 -15.39 -0.61 -9.40
C TYR A 164 -14.66 0.13 -8.28
N ALA A 165 -14.30 -0.62 -7.24
CA ALA A 165 -13.36 -0.16 -6.21
C ALA A 165 -12.28 -1.22 -5.99
N VAL A 166 -11.02 -0.85 -6.14
CA VAL A 166 -9.86 -1.66 -5.80
C VAL A 166 -9.37 -1.26 -4.41
N VAL A 167 -9.31 -2.21 -3.50
CA VAL A 167 -8.88 -2.02 -2.11
C VAL A 167 -7.62 -2.83 -1.85
N GLU A 168 -6.52 -2.14 -1.61
CA GLU A 168 -5.30 -2.77 -1.10
C GLU A 168 -5.53 -3.18 0.36
N SER A 169 -5.38 -4.48 0.65
CA SER A 169 -5.65 -5.05 1.97
C SER A 169 -4.34 -5.40 2.67
N SER A 170 -3.92 -4.56 3.62
CA SER A 170 -2.75 -4.86 4.44
C SER A 170 -3.12 -5.81 5.59
N ASN A 171 -2.12 -6.53 6.13
CA ASN A 171 -2.35 -7.38 7.29
C ASN A 171 -2.86 -6.62 8.50
N SER A 172 -2.34 -5.42 8.74
CA SER A 172 -2.78 -4.56 9.83
C SER A 172 -4.25 -4.15 9.68
N ASP A 173 -4.72 -3.87 8.45
CA ASP A 173 -6.12 -3.52 8.20
C ASP A 173 -7.05 -4.71 8.44
N ILE A 174 -6.58 -5.92 8.07
CA ILE A 174 -7.33 -7.17 8.31
C ILE A 174 -7.37 -7.50 9.80
N ALA A 175 -6.21 -7.46 10.49
CA ALA A 175 -6.09 -7.74 11.91
C ALA A 175 -6.90 -6.77 12.77
N SER A 176 -6.95 -5.49 12.39
CA SER A 176 -7.74 -4.45 13.06
C SER A 176 -9.23 -4.53 12.73
N LEU A 177 -9.67 -5.51 11.96
CA LEU A 177 -11.05 -5.73 11.49
C LEU A 177 -11.63 -4.60 10.63
N ASN A 178 -10.83 -3.66 10.14
CA ASN A 178 -11.31 -2.52 9.37
C ASN A 178 -12.03 -2.91 8.06
N LEU A 179 -11.71 -4.09 7.53
CA LEU A 179 -12.27 -4.62 6.29
C LEU A 179 -13.39 -5.65 6.50
N VAL A 180 -13.76 -5.96 7.75
CA VAL A 180 -14.65 -7.10 8.06
C VAL A 180 -16.06 -6.98 7.50
N ALA A 181 -16.53 -5.76 7.24
CA ALA A 181 -17.86 -5.53 6.69
C ALA A 181 -17.90 -5.54 5.14
N LEU A 182 -16.74 -5.63 4.46
CA LEU A 182 -16.69 -5.75 3.01
C LEU A 182 -17.02 -7.16 2.53
N ASN A 183 -17.65 -7.25 1.36
CA ASN A 183 -17.83 -8.49 0.61
C ASN A 183 -17.24 -8.28 -0.79
N TYR A 184 -16.27 -9.11 -1.16
CA TYR A 184 -15.54 -8.95 -2.41
C TYR A 184 -16.19 -9.70 -3.57
N ASP A 185 -16.33 -9.04 -4.72
CA ASP A 185 -16.65 -9.69 -5.98
C ASP A 185 -15.41 -10.43 -6.51
N MET A 186 -14.22 -9.93 -6.17
CA MET A 186 -12.95 -10.54 -6.55
C MET A 186 -11.88 -10.26 -5.49
N LEU A 187 -11.04 -11.26 -5.20
CA LEU A 187 -9.86 -11.13 -4.37
C LEU A 187 -8.63 -11.62 -5.13
N VAL A 188 -7.62 -10.77 -5.22
CA VAL A 188 -6.36 -11.06 -5.92
C VAL A 188 -5.27 -11.33 -4.91
N PHE A 189 -4.66 -12.51 -4.97
CA PHE A 189 -3.51 -12.92 -4.16
C PHE A 189 -2.21 -12.75 -4.96
N THR A 190 -1.30 -11.95 -4.45
CA THR A 190 -0.02 -11.68 -5.12
C THR A 190 1.06 -12.69 -4.73
N ASN A 191 1.42 -12.75 -3.48
CA ASN A 191 2.44 -13.67 -2.93
C ASN A 191 2.39 -13.67 -1.40
N LEU A 192 3.07 -14.67 -0.83
CA LEU A 192 3.29 -14.77 0.61
C LEU A 192 4.78 -14.98 0.86
N ALA A 193 5.49 -13.93 1.31
CA ALA A 193 6.90 -14.01 1.62
C ALA A 193 7.11 -14.29 3.11
N ASN A 194 8.07 -15.17 3.41
CA ASN A 194 8.44 -15.58 4.77
C ASN A 194 9.43 -14.58 5.43
N GLU A 195 9.24 -13.27 5.23
CA GLU A 195 10.21 -12.25 5.66
C GLU A 195 10.26 -11.98 7.16
N TYR A 196 9.23 -12.43 7.89
CA TYR A 196 9.06 -12.13 9.31
C TYR A 196 9.19 -13.38 10.19
N LEU A 197 9.61 -14.53 9.65
CA LEU A 197 9.20 -15.81 10.18
C LEU A 197 10.39 -16.76 10.33
N ASP A 198 11.29 -16.40 11.23
CA ASP A 198 12.14 -17.39 11.88
C ASP A 198 11.31 -18.28 12.85
N ASP A 199 10.04 -17.90 13.09
CA ASP A 199 9.13 -18.61 13.97
C ASP A 199 7.86 -19.07 13.22
N ASN A 200 7.58 -20.37 13.25
CA ASN A 200 6.41 -20.97 12.62
C ASN A 200 5.07 -20.41 13.19
N GLU A 201 5.07 -19.90 14.42
CA GLU A 201 3.86 -19.36 15.08
C GLU A 201 3.44 -18.05 14.47
N GLU A 202 4.35 -17.10 14.21
CA GLU A 202 4.04 -15.82 13.57
C GLU A 202 3.52 -16.00 12.15
N PHE A 203 4.06 -16.96 11.40
CA PHE A 203 3.55 -17.30 10.06
C PHE A 203 2.11 -17.80 10.10
N VAL A 204 1.82 -18.71 10.99
CA VAL A 204 0.45 -19.25 11.15
C VAL A 204 -0.53 -18.13 11.48
N GLU A 205 -0.14 -17.21 12.36
CA GLU A 205 -0.97 -16.05 12.69
C GLU A 205 -1.19 -15.15 11.45
N TYR A 206 -0.12 -14.80 10.75
CA TYR A 206 -0.18 -14.02 9.52
C TYR A 206 -1.09 -14.65 8.47
N PHE A 207 -0.92 -15.96 8.20
CA PHE A 207 -1.74 -16.70 7.26
C PHE A 207 -3.21 -16.75 7.70
N ASN A 208 -3.47 -16.94 9.00
CA ASN A 208 -4.83 -16.96 9.54
C ASN A 208 -5.53 -15.60 9.38
N ILE A 209 -4.82 -14.51 9.64
CA ILE A 209 -5.34 -13.14 9.45
C ILE A 209 -5.71 -12.95 7.97
N MET A 210 -4.79 -13.23 7.05
CA MET A 210 -5.03 -13.09 5.62
C MET A 210 -6.16 -14.00 5.13
N SER A 211 -6.25 -15.23 5.63
CA SER A 211 -7.29 -16.20 5.25
C SER A 211 -8.71 -15.72 5.50
N ASN A 212 -8.91 -14.81 6.47
CA ASN A 212 -10.23 -14.24 6.73
C ASN A 212 -10.78 -13.45 5.55
N LEU A 213 -9.92 -12.79 4.75
CA LEU A 213 -10.38 -12.08 3.57
C LEU A 213 -10.93 -13.03 2.49
N PHE A 214 -10.31 -14.20 2.29
CA PHE A 214 -10.79 -15.17 1.31
C PHE A 214 -12.19 -15.70 1.62
N ARG A 215 -12.56 -15.71 2.92
CA ARG A 215 -13.92 -16.06 3.37
C ARG A 215 -14.94 -14.95 3.11
N GLN A 216 -14.51 -13.72 2.83
CA GLN A 216 -15.36 -12.57 2.49
C GLN A 216 -15.62 -12.45 0.98
N VAL A 217 -15.04 -13.32 0.17
CA VAL A 217 -15.39 -13.42 -1.25
C VAL A 217 -16.82 -13.96 -1.37
N LYS A 218 -17.65 -13.34 -2.22
CA LYS A 218 -19.01 -13.78 -2.52
C LYS A 218 -18.99 -15.20 -3.09
N GLU A 219 -20.07 -15.96 -2.92
CA GLU A 219 -20.15 -17.35 -3.44
C GLU A 219 -20.00 -17.41 -4.96
N ASP A 220 -20.50 -16.42 -5.68
CA ASP A 220 -20.34 -16.23 -7.13
C ASP A 220 -19.12 -15.38 -7.51
N GLY A 221 -18.33 -14.96 -6.52
CA GLY A 221 -17.11 -14.17 -6.70
C GLY A 221 -15.90 -14.99 -7.15
N TRP A 222 -14.77 -14.32 -7.32
CA TRP A 222 -13.56 -14.91 -7.86
C TRP A 222 -12.34 -14.70 -6.96
N CYS A 223 -11.51 -15.73 -6.85
CA CYS A 223 -10.17 -15.67 -6.29
C CYS A 223 -9.14 -15.79 -7.43
N VAL A 224 -8.36 -14.76 -7.66
CA VAL A 224 -7.26 -14.73 -8.64
C VAL A 224 -5.96 -15.02 -7.90
N LEU A 225 -5.39 -16.20 -8.12
CA LEU A 225 -4.29 -16.73 -7.31
C LEU A 225 -2.99 -16.88 -8.09
N ASN A 226 -1.87 -16.55 -7.46
CA ASN A 226 -0.54 -16.85 -7.97
C ASN A 226 -0.27 -18.35 -7.82
N GLY A 227 -0.28 -19.08 -8.94
CA GLY A 227 -0.04 -20.54 -8.96
C GLY A 227 1.40 -20.95 -8.69
N ASP A 228 2.36 -20.03 -8.82
CA ASP A 228 3.79 -20.29 -8.58
C ASP A 228 4.23 -19.96 -7.14
N ASP A 229 3.30 -19.43 -6.32
CA ASP A 229 3.62 -19.14 -4.92
C ASP A 229 3.72 -20.44 -4.09
N PRO A 230 4.74 -20.58 -3.23
CA PRO A 230 4.90 -21.79 -2.41
C PRO A 230 3.70 -22.11 -1.52
N TYR A 231 2.89 -21.10 -1.16
CA TYR A 231 1.70 -21.25 -0.31
C TYR A 231 0.39 -21.35 -1.10
N PHE A 232 0.46 -21.48 -2.43
CA PHE A 232 -0.70 -21.54 -3.32
C PHE A 232 -1.77 -22.54 -2.84
N GLU A 233 -1.39 -23.79 -2.54
CA GLU A 233 -2.37 -24.80 -2.12
C GLU A 233 -3.01 -24.46 -0.77
N SER A 234 -2.27 -23.84 0.15
CA SER A 234 -2.80 -23.37 1.42
C SER A 234 -3.83 -22.25 1.23
N VAL A 235 -3.51 -21.26 0.37
CA VAL A 235 -4.41 -20.16 0.04
C VAL A 235 -5.66 -20.67 -0.68
N LYS A 236 -5.49 -21.55 -1.66
CA LYS A 236 -6.58 -22.19 -2.40
C LYS A 236 -7.58 -22.92 -1.49
N SER A 237 -7.08 -23.56 -0.44
CA SER A 237 -7.91 -24.34 0.51
C SER A 237 -8.90 -23.48 1.31
N VAL A 238 -8.64 -22.17 1.46
CA VAL A 238 -9.49 -21.22 2.23
C VAL A 238 -10.37 -20.34 1.35
N CYS A 239 -10.22 -20.42 0.02
CA CYS A 239 -11.04 -19.67 -0.93
C CYS A 239 -12.50 -20.15 -0.93
N ARG A 240 -13.45 -19.21 -0.95
CA ARG A 240 -14.89 -19.50 -1.06
C ARG A 240 -15.45 -19.39 -2.47
N GLY A 241 -14.89 -18.47 -3.27
CA GLY A 241 -15.37 -18.20 -4.64
C GLY A 241 -14.77 -19.13 -5.68
N ASN A 242 -15.06 -18.85 -6.94
CA ASN A 242 -14.43 -19.49 -8.08
C ASN A 242 -12.93 -19.15 -8.11
N ILE A 243 -12.11 -20.07 -8.60
CA ILE A 243 -10.65 -19.88 -8.61
C ILE A 243 -10.15 -19.80 -10.05
N VAL A 244 -9.31 -18.79 -10.32
CA VAL A 244 -8.50 -18.68 -11.53
C VAL A 244 -7.05 -18.42 -11.12
N THR A 245 -6.09 -18.92 -11.91
CA THR A 245 -4.68 -18.89 -11.56
C THR A 245 -3.83 -18.20 -12.60
N TYR A 246 -2.78 -17.52 -12.18
CA TYR A 246 -1.73 -17.02 -13.05
C TYR A 246 -0.36 -17.53 -12.60
N GLY A 247 0.57 -17.68 -13.53
CA GLY A 247 1.91 -18.17 -13.26
C GLY A 247 2.52 -18.82 -14.48
N ARG A 248 3.65 -19.52 -14.27
CA ARG A 248 4.38 -20.23 -15.33
C ARG A 248 3.86 -21.66 -15.57
N GLY A 249 3.10 -22.22 -14.63
CA GLY A 249 2.54 -23.56 -14.75
C GLY A 249 1.69 -23.70 -16.00
N GLU A 250 1.75 -24.85 -16.67
CA GLU A 250 1.00 -25.15 -17.90
C GLU A 250 -0.54 -25.16 -17.67
N ASP A 251 -0.94 -25.40 -16.44
CA ASP A 251 -2.33 -25.44 -15.97
C ASP A 251 -2.85 -24.08 -15.47
N ALA A 252 -2.00 -23.04 -15.47
CA ALA A 252 -2.41 -21.70 -15.09
C ALA A 252 -3.47 -21.16 -16.08
N THR A 253 -4.54 -20.55 -15.55
CA THR A 253 -5.58 -19.92 -16.37
C THR A 253 -5.01 -18.83 -17.28
N LEU A 254 -4.08 -18.02 -16.76
CA LEU A 254 -3.23 -17.11 -17.54
C LEU A 254 -1.77 -17.53 -17.35
N GLN A 255 -1.22 -18.22 -18.35
CA GLN A 255 0.15 -18.69 -18.30
C GLN A 255 1.13 -17.62 -18.75
N ILE A 256 2.21 -17.42 -17.98
CA ILE A 256 3.41 -16.68 -18.38
C ILE A 256 4.31 -17.64 -19.13
N VAL A 257 4.26 -17.61 -20.47
CA VAL A 257 4.97 -18.57 -21.33
C VAL A 257 6.46 -18.25 -21.39
N ASP A 258 6.77 -16.96 -21.67
CA ASP A 258 8.15 -16.49 -21.84
C ASP A 258 8.19 -14.96 -21.62
N TYR A 259 9.38 -14.43 -21.33
CA TYR A 259 9.60 -12.99 -21.31
C TYR A 259 11.05 -12.60 -21.58
N SER A 260 11.23 -11.39 -22.03
CA SER A 260 12.54 -10.74 -22.13
C SER A 260 12.48 -9.31 -21.58
N ILE A 261 13.48 -8.97 -20.78
CA ILE A 261 13.61 -7.63 -20.18
C ILE A 261 14.81 -6.94 -20.83
N ASN A 262 14.61 -5.74 -21.34
CA ASN A 262 15.66 -4.85 -21.75
C ASN A 262 15.69 -3.58 -20.87
N ASN A 263 16.60 -2.66 -21.14
CA ASN A 263 16.82 -1.47 -20.30
C ASN A 263 15.60 -0.53 -20.18
N SER A 264 14.56 -0.70 -20.97
CA SER A 264 13.43 0.22 -21.00
C SER A 264 12.06 -0.44 -21.01
N LYS A 265 11.98 -1.72 -21.36
CA LYS A 265 10.70 -2.42 -21.54
C LYS A 265 10.84 -3.91 -21.29
N THR A 266 9.72 -4.52 -20.92
CA THR A 266 9.56 -5.96 -20.78
C THR A 266 8.60 -6.46 -21.86
N LEU A 267 9.06 -7.38 -22.71
CA LEU A 267 8.20 -8.13 -23.63
C LEU A 267 7.80 -9.43 -22.95
N ILE A 268 6.50 -9.69 -22.83
CA ILE A 268 5.96 -10.85 -22.13
C ILE A 268 5.02 -11.59 -23.09
N LYS A 269 5.20 -12.90 -23.17
CA LYS A 269 4.28 -13.80 -23.87
C LYS A 269 3.37 -14.47 -22.89
N PHE A 270 2.07 -14.23 -23.00
CA PHE A 270 1.01 -14.87 -22.21
C PHE A 270 0.24 -15.87 -23.06
N LYS A 271 -0.36 -16.87 -22.38
CA LYS A 271 -1.34 -17.79 -22.96
C LYS A 271 -2.61 -17.79 -22.11
N TYR A 272 -3.74 -17.56 -22.76
CA TYR A 272 -5.08 -17.56 -22.15
C TYR A 272 -6.08 -18.25 -23.09
N ASN A 273 -6.87 -19.19 -22.57
CA ASN A 273 -7.82 -19.97 -23.38
C ASN A 273 -7.19 -20.61 -24.63
N ASN A 274 -5.98 -21.16 -24.51
CA ASN A 274 -5.16 -21.74 -25.59
C ASN A 274 -4.70 -20.75 -26.68
N GLU A 275 -4.88 -19.45 -26.51
CA GLU A 275 -4.37 -18.43 -27.40
C GLU A 275 -3.15 -17.72 -26.78
N GLU A 276 -2.05 -17.63 -27.52
CA GLU A 276 -0.90 -16.84 -27.14
C GLU A 276 -1.06 -15.39 -27.59
N PHE A 277 -0.54 -14.46 -26.79
CA PHE A 277 -0.46 -13.04 -27.13
C PHE A 277 0.73 -12.38 -26.44
N ASP A 278 1.30 -11.41 -27.12
CA ASP A 278 2.45 -10.65 -26.64
C ASP A 278 2.01 -9.33 -26.00
N VAL A 279 2.68 -8.96 -24.93
CA VAL A 279 2.47 -7.72 -24.19
C VAL A 279 3.81 -6.99 -24.05
N LEU A 280 3.87 -5.75 -24.53
CA LEU A 280 5.02 -4.87 -24.32
C LEU A 280 4.70 -3.89 -23.17
N SER A 281 5.38 -4.08 -22.04
CA SER A 281 5.18 -3.30 -20.82
C SER A 281 6.38 -2.38 -20.52
N PRO A 282 6.16 -1.15 -20.04
CA PRO A 282 7.23 -0.30 -19.52
C PRO A 282 7.67 -0.71 -18.11
N LEU A 283 6.92 -1.61 -17.45
CA LEU A 283 7.24 -2.07 -16.11
C LEU A 283 8.40 -3.08 -16.18
N LEU A 284 9.44 -2.80 -15.42
CA LEU A 284 10.67 -3.60 -15.40
C LEU A 284 10.68 -4.52 -14.17
N GLY A 285 11.48 -5.60 -14.24
CA GLY A 285 11.63 -6.58 -13.17
C GLY A 285 10.60 -7.72 -13.21
N GLU A 286 11.07 -8.93 -12.92
CA GLU A 286 10.24 -10.14 -12.98
C GLU A 286 9.00 -10.06 -12.10
N PHE A 287 9.11 -9.46 -10.90
CA PHE A 287 7.97 -9.28 -10.01
C PHE A 287 6.84 -8.44 -10.62
N ASN A 288 7.16 -7.50 -11.52
CA ASN A 288 6.15 -6.72 -12.24
C ASN A 288 5.46 -7.52 -13.35
N ILE A 289 6.09 -8.58 -13.86
CA ILE A 289 5.43 -9.52 -14.79
C ILE A 289 4.29 -10.23 -14.06
N TYR A 290 4.52 -10.68 -12.81
CA TYR A 290 3.50 -11.30 -11.97
C TYR A 290 2.41 -10.32 -11.57
N ASN A 291 2.74 -9.07 -11.18
CA ASN A 291 1.77 -8.02 -10.89
C ASN A 291 0.87 -7.73 -12.10
N LEU A 292 1.46 -7.67 -13.28
CA LEU A 292 0.75 -7.46 -14.55
C LEU A 292 -0.12 -8.67 -14.90
N ALA A 293 0.38 -9.89 -14.74
CA ALA A 293 -0.38 -11.12 -14.97
C ALA A 293 -1.62 -11.20 -14.06
N ALA A 294 -1.47 -10.90 -12.77
CA ALA A 294 -2.55 -10.81 -11.81
C ALA A 294 -3.63 -9.82 -12.26
N ALA A 295 -3.20 -8.61 -12.66
CA ALA A 295 -4.10 -7.55 -13.10
C ALA A 295 -4.80 -7.90 -14.43
N ILE A 296 -4.09 -8.45 -15.40
CA ILE A 296 -4.67 -8.90 -16.68
C ILE A 296 -5.71 -9.99 -16.41
N LEU A 297 -5.38 -11.00 -15.61
CA LEU A 297 -6.34 -12.09 -15.31
C LEU A 297 -7.57 -11.57 -14.57
N CYS A 298 -7.39 -10.62 -13.63
CA CYS A 298 -8.49 -9.94 -12.95
C CYS A 298 -9.46 -9.31 -13.98
N VAL A 299 -8.93 -8.53 -14.91
CA VAL A 299 -9.73 -7.80 -15.92
C VAL A 299 -10.41 -8.75 -16.92
N LEU A 300 -9.70 -9.81 -17.35
CA LEU A 300 -10.28 -10.87 -18.20
C LEU A 300 -11.41 -11.62 -17.49
N THR A 301 -11.25 -11.93 -16.21
CA THR A 301 -12.26 -12.63 -15.38
C THR A 301 -13.50 -11.78 -15.16
N ILE A 302 -13.36 -10.44 -15.09
CA ILE A 302 -14.51 -9.51 -15.05
C ILE A 302 -15.32 -9.54 -16.38
N GLY A 303 -14.68 -9.98 -17.49
CA GLY A 303 -15.33 -10.12 -18.79
C GLY A 303 -14.86 -9.12 -19.85
N TYR A 304 -13.80 -8.35 -19.59
CA TYR A 304 -13.19 -7.50 -20.61
C TYR A 304 -12.43 -8.35 -21.63
N ARG A 305 -12.48 -7.96 -22.90
CA ARG A 305 -11.66 -8.56 -23.97
C ARG A 305 -10.28 -7.93 -24.01
N LYS A 306 -9.28 -8.67 -24.49
CA LYS A 306 -7.87 -8.22 -24.58
C LYS A 306 -7.73 -6.86 -25.25
N GLU A 307 -8.45 -6.65 -26.35
CA GLU A 307 -8.41 -5.43 -27.17
C GLU A 307 -8.88 -4.17 -26.43
N GLU A 308 -9.63 -4.32 -25.34
CA GLU A 308 -10.18 -3.19 -24.57
C GLU A 308 -9.18 -2.58 -23.60
N PHE A 309 -8.09 -3.30 -23.27
CA PHE A 309 -7.14 -2.85 -22.26
C PHE A 309 -5.66 -3.01 -22.65
N LEU A 310 -5.27 -3.87 -23.62
CA LEU A 310 -3.86 -4.10 -23.95
C LEU A 310 -3.12 -2.82 -24.37
N ASN A 311 -3.79 -1.92 -25.07
CA ASN A 311 -3.23 -0.63 -25.48
C ASN A 311 -2.88 0.29 -24.31
N LYS A 312 -3.49 0.10 -23.14
CA LYS A 312 -3.21 0.90 -21.94
C LYS A 312 -1.93 0.46 -21.24
N ILE A 313 -1.43 -0.75 -21.53
CA ILE A 313 -0.24 -1.30 -20.87
C ILE A 313 1.02 -0.53 -21.24
N SER A 314 1.11 -0.03 -22.47
CA SER A 314 2.28 0.74 -22.95
C SER A 314 2.54 2.03 -22.17
N ASP A 315 1.52 2.56 -21.51
CA ASP A 315 1.55 3.84 -20.80
C ASP A 315 1.49 3.67 -19.27
N LEU A 316 1.61 2.41 -18.79
CA LEU A 316 1.56 2.14 -17.36
C LEU A 316 2.72 2.80 -16.62
N VAL A 317 2.38 3.54 -15.60
CA VAL A 317 3.30 4.06 -14.58
C VAL A 317 2.71 3.71 -13.22
N ILE A 318 3.52 3.13 -12.35
CA ILE A 318 3.12 2.87 -10.97
C ILE A 318 3.82 3.92 -10.11
N PRO A 319 3.09 4.92 -9.60
CA PRO A 319 3.71 6.01 -8.84
C PRO A 319 4.46 5.49 -7.61
N GLY A 320 5.73 5.90 -7.47
CA GLY A 320 6.57 5.51 -6.34
C GLY A 320 6.97 4.02 -6.28
N ARG A 321 6.87 3.30 -7.40
CA ARG A 321 7.30 1.90 -7.53
C ARG A 321 8.17 1.76 -8.78
N MET A 322 9.48 1.55 -8.60
CA MET A 322 10.48 1.56 -9.67
C MET A 322 10.30 2.75 -10.62
N GLU A 323 9.91 3.88 -10.08
CA GLU A 323 9.66 5.09 -10.85
C GLU A 323 10.98 5.71 -11.29
N MET A 324 11.34 5.49 -12.56
CA MET A 324 12.53 6.06 -13.15
C MET A 324 12.28 7.52 -13.51
N LEU A 325 13.03 8.43 -12.89
CA LEU A 325 12.93 9.85 -13.19
C LEU A 325 13.78 10.19 -14.41
N LYS A 326 13.24 11.04 -15.28
CA LYS A 326 13.98 11.54 -16.44
C LYS A 326 15.07 12.52 -15.97
N THR A 327 16.32 12.21 -16.34
CA THR A 327 17.45 13.11 -16.20
C THR A 327 17.97 13.44 -17.61
N ASP A 328 18.41 14.67 -17.84
CA ASP A 328 19.11 15.04 -19.08
C ASP A 328 20.62 14.73 -19.00
N ALA A 329 21.06 14.05 -17.92
CA ALA A 329 22.44 13.69 -17.64
C ALA A 329 22.64 12.17 -17.77
N ASN A 330 23.90 11.73 -17.78
CA ASN A 330 24.28 10.32 -17.93
C ASN A 330 24.19 9.51 -16.62
N TYR A 331 23.35 9.89 -15.67
CA TYR A 331 23.06 9.11 -14.46
C TYR A 331 21.57 8.86 -14.34
N TYR A 332 21.17 7.92 -13.49
CA TYR A 332 19.78 7.52 -13.28
C TYR A 332 19.32 7.87 -11.86
N VAL A 333 18.04 8.18 -11.71
CA VAL A 333 17.38 8.33 -10.40
C VAL A 333 16.12 7.50 -10.43
N MET A 334 15.98 6.61 -9.45
CA MET A 334 14.80 5.75 -9.30
C MET A 334 14.21 5.92 -7.91
N VAL A 335 12.89 6.06 -7.84
CA VAL A 335 12.12 6.11 -6.60
C VAL A 335 11.36 4.81 -6.42
N ASP A 336 11.52 4.17 -5.25
CA ASP A 336 10.81 2.92 -4.93
C ASP A 336 10.40 2.86 -3.44
N TYR A 337 9.40 2.06 -3.17
CA TYR A 337 8.89 1.85 -1.81
C TYR A 337 9.61 0.71 -1.06
N ALA A 338 10.55 0.04 -1.69
CA ALA A 338 11.31 -1.07 -1.10
C ALA A 338 11.87 -0.68 0.28
N HIS A 339 11.51 -1.43 1.31
CA HIS A 339 11.87 -1.20 2.70
C HIS A 339 12.09 -2.48 3.51
N THR A 340 11.94 -3.64 2.86
CA THR A 340 12.23 -4.96 3.40
C THR A 340 13.47 -5.52 2.74
N ILE A 341 14.18 -6.44 3.39
CA ILE A 341 15.40 -7.05 2.83
C ILE A 341 15.10 -7.67 1.46
N ASN A 342 14.02 -8.46 1.36
CA ASN A 342 13.68 -9.15 0.10
C ASN A 342 13.34 -8.17 -1.02
N SER A 343 12.56 -7.11 -0.75
CA SER A 343 12.23 -6.09 -1.75
C SER A 343 13.46 -5.31 -2.21
N ILE A 344 14.38 -4.97 -1.28
CA ILE A 344 15.64 -4.31 -1.58
C ILE A 344 16.55 -5.20 -2.43
N VAL A 345 16.70 -6.47 -2.04
CA VAL A 345 17.52 -7.45 -2.79
C VAL A 345 16.99 -7.65 -4.20
N LYS A 346 15.68 -7.85 -4.37
CA LYS A 346 15.07 -7.98 -5.70
C LYS A 346 15.30 -6.75 -6.57
N LEU A 347 15.11 -5.55 -5.99
CA LEU A 347 15.30 -4.29 -6.70
C LEU A 347 16.76 -4.09 -7.11
N VAL A 348 17.72 -4.26 -6.19
CA VAL A 348 19.15 -4.03 -6.48
C VAL A 348 19.68 -5.09 -7.45
N ASN A 349 19.28 -6.36 -7.33
CA ASN A 349 19.62 -7.39 -8.32
C ASN A 349 19.12 -7.02 -9.71
N PHE A 350 17.90 -6.50 -9.83
CA PHE A 350 17.41 -5.98 -11.11
C PHE A 350 18.26 -4.80 -11.59
N VAL A 351 18.59 -3.83 -10.74
CA VAL A 351 19.40 -2.65 -11.09
C VAL A 351 20.78 -3.06 -11.61
N HIS A 352 21.40 -4.10 -11.08
CA HIS A 352 22.67 -4.65 -11.63
C HIS A 352 22.53 -5.10 -13.09
N THR A 353 21.36 -5.58 -13.51
CA THR A 353 21.13 -5.98 -14.92
C THR A 353 21.10 -4.80 -15.88
N LEU A 354 20.91 -3.57 -15.40
CA LEU A 354 20.91 -2.35 -16.21
C LEU A 354 22.33 -1.90 -16.62
N GLY A 355 23.37 -2.52 -16.08
CA GLY A 355 24.77 -2.22 -16.39
C GLY A 355 25.21 -0.86 -15.87
N VAL A 356 24.71 -0.44 -14.72
CA VAL A 356 25.14 0.78 -14.01
C VAL A 356 26.52 0.62 -13.40
N ASN A 357 27.24 1.73 -13.22
CA ASN A 357 28.59 1.72 -12.65
C ASN A 357 28.56 1.60 -11.12
N ASN A 358 27.83 2.51 -10.44
CA ASN A 358 27.69 2.50 -9.00
C ASN A 358 26.23 2.67 -8.59
N ILE A 359 25.91 2.15 -7.42
CA ILE A 359 24.60 2.27 -6.78
C ILE A 359 24.76 3.15 -5.53
N ILE A 360 23.95 4.21 -5.46
CA ILE A 360 23.86 5.11 -4.33
C ILE A 360 22.45 4.95 -3.75
N ILE A 361 22.32 4.53 -2.49
CA ILE A 361 21.03 4.31 -1.84
C ILE A 361 20.77 5.41 -0.82
N VAL A 362 19.57 6.01 -0.86
CA VAL A 362 19.01 6.84 0.22
C VAL A 362 17.89 6.04 0.88
N LEU A 363 18.02 5.77 2.18
CA LEU A 363 17.07 4.95 2.93
C LEU A 363 16.77 5.55 4.30
N GLY A 364 15.48 5.64 4.65
CA GLY A 364 15.03 5.87 6.02
C GLY A 364 14.80 4.55 6.76
N ALA A 365 14.39 4.62 8.02
CA ALA A 365 14.00 3.44 8.78
C ALA A 365 12.49 3.31 8.87
N VAL A 366 12.00 2.10 8.68
CA VAL A 366 10.60 1.76 8.92
C VAL A 366 10.39 1.62 10.44
N MET A 367 9.34 2.27 10.96
CA MET A 367 8.93 2.09 12.37
C MET A 367 8.51 0.65 12.67
N ASP A 368 8.53 0.30 13.95
CA ASP A 368 8.03 -0.97 14.48
C ASP A 368 8.85 -2.22 14.09
N LYS A 369 10.15 -2.04 13.78
CA LYS A 369 11.11 -3.13 13.61
C LYS A 369 11.98 -3.26 14.86
N ASP A 370 12.29 -4.47 15.25
CA ASP A 370 13.28 -4.71 16.30
C ASP A 370 14.71 -4.35 15.85
N SER A 371 15.61 -4.22 16.82
CA SER A 371 17.00 -3.77 16.55
C SER A 371 17.75 -4.76 15.64
N SER A 372 17.46 -6.05 15.70
CA SER A 372 18.13 -7.07 14.89
C SER A 372 17.72 -6.97 13.42
N MET A 373 16.45 -6.75 13.17
CA MET A 373 15.90 -6.51 11.83
C MET A 373 16.44 -5.21 11.23
N LEU A 374 16.50 -4.13 12.01
CA LEU A 374 17.07 -2.86 11.57
C LEU A 374 18.57 -3.02 11.19
N ALA A 375 19.35 -3.73 12.01
CA ALA A 375 20.74 -4.04 11.71
C ALA A 375 20.90 -4.89 10.43
N SER A 376 20.01 -5.85 10.23
CA SER A 376 20.01 -6.72 9.04
C SER A 376 19.68 -5.93 7.75
N ILE A 377 18.69 -5.01 7.79
CA ILE A 377 18.37 -4.11 6.68
C ILE A 377 19.57 -3.20 6.37
N GLY A 378 20.16 -2.57 7.40
CA GLY A 378 21.32 -1.72 7.24
C GLY A 378 22.52 -2.46 6.62
N SER A 379 22.82 -3.67 7.10
CA SER A 379 23.87 -4.52 6.52
C SER A 379 23.59 -4.86 5.05
N CYS A 380 22.35 -5.27 4.74
CA CYS A 380 21.94 -5.61 3.39
C CYS A 380 22.19 -4.48 2.40
N VAL A 381 21.77 -3.25 2.71
CA VAL A 381 21.96 -2.11 1.78
C VAL A 381 23.45 -1.73 1.65
N CYS A 382 24.26 -1.82 2.73
CA CYS A 382 25.69 -1.55 2.68
C CYS A 382 26.47 -2.59 1.87
N GLU A 383 26.02 -3.85 1.87
CA GLU A 383 26.63 -4.93 1.07
C GLU A 383 26.31 -4.80 -0.43
N MET A 384 25.15 -4.23 -0.75
CA MET A 384 24.64 -4.18 -2.12
C MET A 384 24.88 -2.84 -2.84
N ALA A 385 25.29 -1.78 -2.12
CA ALA A 385 25.49 -0.45 -2.69
C ALA A 385 26.94 0.05 -2.51
N ASN A 386 27.36 0.93 -3.42
CA ASN A 386 28.67 1.60 -3.32
C ASN A 386 28.65 2.72 -2.29
N ASN A 387 27.51 3.40 -2.12
CA ASN A 387 27.30 4.44 -1.10
C ASN A 387 25.87 4.36 -0.54
N VAL A 388 25.74 4.53 0.77
CA VAL A 388 24.46 4.54 1.48
C VAL A 388 24.32 5.81 2.31
N ILE A 389 23.20 6.49 2.15
CA ILE A 389 22.83 7.66 2.95
C ILE A 389 21.59 7.27 3.75
N PHE A 390 21.79 7.08 5.06
CA PHE A 390 20.66 6.94 5.98
C PHE A 390 20.09 8.31 6.32
N THR A 391 18.77 8.40 6.41
CA THR A 391 18.08 9.67 6.66
C THR A 391 16.84 9.48 7.53
N TYR A 392 16.34 10.57 8.12
CA TYR A 392 15.10 10.52 8.90
C TYR A 392 13.90 10.81 7.99
N ASP A 393 12.93 9.91 8.00
CA ASP A 393 11.69 10.09 7.26
C ASP A 393 10.84 11.23 7.85
N ASP A 394 10.82 11.34 9.19
CA ASP A 394 10.34 12.53 9.91
C ASP A 394 11.27 12.82 11.09
N PRO A 395 12.05 13.93 11.06
CA PRO A 395 12.95 14.29 12.14
C PRO A 395 12.24 14.69 13.44
N ASN A 396 10.92 14.97 13.39
CA ASN A 396 10.11 15.26 14.57
C ASN A 396 9.53 13.99 15.21
N ASP A 397 9.61 12.85 14.53
CA ASP A 397 9.22 11.55 15.08
C ASP A 397 10.45 10.87 15.69
N MET A 398 10.53 10.93 17.02
CA MET A 398 11.67 10.35 17.75
C MET A 398 11.79 8.84 17.59
N ALA A 399 10.70 8.12 17.31
CA ALA A 399 10.76 6.68 17.06
C ALA A 399 11.48 6.40 15.73
N MET A 400 11.17 7.17 14.67
CA MET A 400 11.87 7.06 13.38
C MET A 400 13.34 7.44 13.50
N VAL A 401 13.65 8.54 14.19
CA VAL A 401 15.03 8.98 14.44
C VAL A 401 15.82 7.89 15.18
N ASN A 402 15.24 7.31 16.23
CA ASN A 402 15.90 6.25 17.00
C ASN A 402 16.13 5.00 16.15
N SER A 403 15.15 4.60 15.31
CA SER A 403 15.29 3.43 14.43
C SER A 403 16.46 3.58 13.45
N VAL A 404 16.65 4.77 12.85
CA VAL A 404 17.79 5.05 11.96
C VAL A 404 19.11 4.99 12.73
N ASN A 405 19.16 5.58 13.93
CA ASN A 405 20.37 5.58 14.76
C ASN A 405 20.75 4.17 15.21
N ILE A 406 19.76 3.35 15.61
CA ILE A 406 19.98 1.93 15.95
C ILE A 406 20.55 1.17 14.75
N MET A 407 19.96 1.35 13.57
CA MET A 407 20.42 0.71 12.34
C MET A 407 21.86 1.09 12.01
N TYR A 408 22.19 2.39 12.06
CA TYR A 408 23.54 2.89 11.78
C TYR A 408 24.55 2.43 12.81
N ASP A 409 24.25 2.57 14.12
CA ASP A 409 25.16 2.23 15.20
C ASP A 409 25.48 0.72 15.24
N ALA A 410 24.54 -0.13 14.85
CA ALA A 410 24.75 -1.58 14.80
C ALA A 410 25.77 -2.02 13.74
N ILE A 411 26.02 -1.20 12.71
CA ILE A 411 26.82 -1.59 11.55
C ILE A 411 28.00 -0.67 11.23
N LYS A 412 28.13 0.50 11.92
CA LYS A 412 29.15 1.52 11.61
C LYS A 412 30.60 1.04 11.70
N ASP A 413 30.88 0.03 12.52
CA ASP A 413 32.23 -0.54 12.66
C ASP A 413 32.53 -1.57 11.57
N LYS A 414 31.49 -2.04 10.83
CA LYS A 414 31.61 -3.07 9.77
C LYS A 414 31.73 -2.44 8.37
N TYR A 415 31.06 -1.30 8.14
CA TYR A 415 30.96 -0.66 6.82
C TYR A 415 31.47 0.78 6.87
N ASN A 416 32.15 1.19 5.78
CA ASN A 416 32.71 2.55 5.62
C ASN A 416 32.09 3.32 4.44
N ASN A 417 31.14 2.71 3.74
CA ASN A 417 30.45 3.27 2.59
C ASN A 417 29.08 3.89 2.94
N MET A 418 28.91 4.31 4.19
CA MET A 418 27.65 4.86 4.66
C MET A 418 27.81 6.14 5.47
N MET A 419 26.76 6.96 5.48
CA MET A 419 26.65 8.17 6.29
C MET A 419 25.22 8.42 6.74
N ILE A 420 25.02 9.26 7.76
CA ILE A 420 23.70 9.79 8.13
C ILE A 420 23.59 11.24 7.66
N VAL A 421 22.53 11.54 6.93
CA VAL A 421 22.09 12.90 6.62
C VAL A 421 20.66 13.05 7.14
N PRO A 422 20.45 13.72 8.29
CA PRO A 422 19.16 13.76 8.97
C PRO A 422 18.00 14.31 8.15
N ASP A 423 18.24 15.37 7.38
CA ASP A 423 17.25 15.96 6.49
C ASP A 423 17.16 15.18 5.18
N ARG A 424 15.99 14.61 4.88
CA ARG A 424 15.78 13.77 3.69
C ARG A 424 15.95 14.54 2.38
N LYS A 425 15.62 15.83 2.31
CA LYS A 425 15.89 16.65 1.13
C LYS A 425 17.40 16.81 0.88
N LEU A 426 18.14 17.08 1.95
CA LEU A 426 19.60 17.16 1.86
C LEU A 426 20.22 15.80 1.53
N ALA A 427 19.68 14.70 2.05
CA ALA A 427 20.11 13.34 1.69
C ALA A 427 19.92 13.06 0.20
N ILE A 428 18.75 13.38 -0.35
CA ILE A 428 18.45 13.24 -1.79
C ILE A 428 19.37 14.12 -2.63
N ARG A 429 19.56 15.39 -2.24
CA ARG A 429 20.51 16.30 -2.89
C ARG A 429 21.91 15.71 -2.91
N SER A 430 22.43 15.27 -1.75
CA SER A 430 23.78 14.71 -1.62
C SER A 430 23.95 13.49 -2.52
N ALA A 431 22.96 12.59 -2.57
CA ALA A 431 23.00 11.41 -3.43
C ALA A 431 23.06 11.79 -4.91
N ILE A 432 22.25 12.77 -5.33
CA ILE A 432 22.23 13.26 -6.72
C ILE A 432 23.54 13.96 -7.07
N GLU A 433 24.12 14.77 -6.17
CA GLU A 433 25.42 15.43 -6.37
C GLU A 433 26.61 14.44 -6.43
N MET A 434 26.53 13.31 -5.71
CA MET A 434 27.55 12.25 -5.76
C MET A 434 27.53 11.42 -7.04
N ALA A 435 26.39 11.32 -7.72
CA ALA A 435 26.20 10.47 -8.89
C ALA A 435 27.09 10.93 -10.06
N LYS A 436 27.77 9.97 -10.69
CA LYS A 436 28.64 10.14 -11.88
C LYS A 436 28.01 9.45 -13.09
N ASP A 437 28.75 9.46 -14.17
CA ASP A 437 28.34 8.80 -15.42
C ASP A 437 27.94 7.34 -15.18
N ARG A 438 26.73 6.99 -15.64
CA ARG A 438 26.09 5.67 -15.48
C ARG A 438 25.92 5.19 -14.06
N ASP A 439 25.98 6.06 -13.04
CA ASP A 439 25.57 5.71 -11.69
C ASP A 439 24.03 5.73 -11.57
N ILE A 440 23.49 5.05 -10.57
CA ILE A 440 22.09 5.13 -10.22
C ILE A 440 21.91 5.54 -8.76
N VAL A 441 21.00 6.48 -8.53
CA VAL A 441 20.50 6.88 -7.22
C VAL A 441 19.17 6.17 -6.96
N LEU A 442 19.10 5.39 -5.90
CA LEU A 442 17.89 4.71 -5.45
C LEU A 442 17.35 5.41 -4.20
N LEU A 443 16.16 6.01 -4.32
CA LEU A 443 15.43 6.63 -3.21
C LEU A 443 14.42 5.62 -2.69
N LEU A 444 14.69 5.03 -1.52
CA LEU A 444 13.98 3.86 -1.01
C LEU A 444 13.13 4.17 0.22
N GLY A 445 12.06 3.39 0.40
CA GLY A 445 11.24 3.30 1.60
C GLY A 445 10.01 4.20 1.63
N LYS A 446 9.94 5.23 0.79
CA LYS A 446 8.83 6.22 0.81
C LYS A 446 8.02 6.27 -0.49
N GLY A 447 8.63 5.96 -1.62
CA GLY A 447 7.95 6.11 -2.89
C GLY A 447 7.40 7.54 -3.06
N ARG A 448 6.08 7.67 -3.26
CA ARG A 448 5.38 8.97 -3.32
C ARG A 448 4.64 9.35 -2.03
N GLU A 449 4.93 8.70 -0.91
CA GLU A 449 4.37 9.15 0.37
C GLU A 449 4.82 10.57 0.72
N VAL A 450 3.86 11.40 1.12
CA VAL A 450 4.13 12.74 1.67
C VAL A 450 4.63 12.57 3.11
N TYR A 451 5.68 13.27 3.49
CA TYR A 451 6.31 13.18 4.80
C TYR A 451 6.61 14.54 5.44
N GLN A 452 6.94 14.53 6.75
CA GLN A 452 7.34 15.70 7.55
C GLN A 452 6.28 16.81 7.67
N LYS A 453 4.97 16.46 7.63
CA LYS A 453 3.87 17.45 7.56
C LYS A 453 4.07 18.52 6.48
N LEU A 454 4.99 18.28 5.56
CA LEU A 454 5.30 19.11 4.42
C LEU A 454 4.69 18.45 3.19
N GLU A 455 4.19 19.25 2.27
CA GLU A 455 3.50 18.78 1.06
C GLU A 455 4.49 18.32 -0.02
N PHE A 456 5.47 17.46 0.31
CA PHE A 456 6.43 16.95 -0.66
C PHE A 456 6.74 15.46 -0.45
N ASN A 457 7.17 14.81 -1.50
CA ASN A 457 7.60 13.42 -1.56
C ASN A 457 8.96 13.32 -2.28
N ASP A 458 9.54 12.12 -2.30
CA ASP A 458 10.86 11.89 -2.91
C ASP A 458 10.95 12.26 -4.37
N VAL A 459 9.88 12.05 -5.14
CA VAL A 459 9.85 12.36 -6.59
C VAL A 459 9.96 13.86 -6.82
N ASP A 460 9.17 14.66 -6.09
CA ASP A 460 9.17 16.13 -6.23
C ASP A 460 10.52 16.72 -5.83
N VAL A 461 11.09 16.24 -4.73
CA VAL A 461 12.43 16.67 -4.26
C VAL A 461 13.50 16.28 -5.28
N ALA A 462 13.48 15.04 -5.76
CA ALA A 462 14.49 14.58 -6.71
C ALA A 462 14.44 15.35 -8.03
N TYR A 463 13.26 15.62 -8.57
CA TYR A 463 13.12 16.45 -9.77
C TYR A 463 13.71 17.85 -9.56
N GLN A 464 13.42 18.49 -8.42
CA GLN A 464 14.00 19.80 -8.09
C GLN A 464 15.51 19.76 -8.02
N GLU A 465 16.11 18.72 -7.40
CA GLU A 465 17.55 18.60 -7.24
C GLU A 465 18.27 18.23 -8.55
N ILE A 466 17.63 17.43 -9.42
CA ILE A 466 18.12 17.17 -10.78
C ILE A 466 18.22 18.50 -11.58
N VAL A 467 17.18 19.33 -11.53
CA VAL A 467 17.18 20.64 -12.19
C VAL A 467 18.23 21.57 -11.58
N ASN A 468 18.32 21.64 -10.26
CA ASN A 468 19.31 22.47 -9.56
C ASN A 468 20.75 22.09 -9.95
N ARG A 469 21.05 20.79 -10.05
CA ARG A 469 22.36 20.30 -10.47
C ARG A 469 22.66 20.70 -11.91
N LYS A 470 21.72 20.51 -12.84
CA LYS A 470 21.87 20.93 -14.24
C LYS A 470 22.22 22.41 -14.38
N ILE A 471 21.48 23.29 -13.66
CA ILE A 471 21.74 24.74 -13.66
C ILE A 471 23.15 25.06 -13.16
N LYS A 472 23.65 24.35 -12.13
CA LYS A 472 25.01 24.52 -11.62
C LYS A 472 26.07 24.12 -12.67
N GLU A 473 25.87 22.99 -13.33
CA GLU A 473 26.77 22.48 -14.37
C GLU A 473 26.81 23.38 -15.61
N GLU A 474 25.70 23.98 -16.02
CA GLU A 474 25.63 24.94 -17.13
C GLU A 474 26.28 26.30 -16.81
N ASN A 475 26.39 26.66 -15.53
CA ASN A 475 27.01 27.92 -15.06
C ASN A 475 28.48 27.77 -14.62
N SER A 476 29.06 26.56 -14.68
CA SER A 476 30.45 26.24 -14.32
C SER A 476 31.33 26.11 -15.55
#